data_3618fe9b92c522b94d27d2325897f0b3
#
_entry.id   3618fe9b92c522b94d27d2325897f0b3
#
_cell.length_a   1.000
_cell.length_b   1.000
_cell.length_c   1.000
_cell.angle_alpha   90.00
_cell.angle_beta   90.00
_cell.angle_gamma   90.00
#
_symmetry.space_group_name_H-M   'P 1'
#
loop_
_entity.id
_entity.type
_entity.pdbx_description
1 polymer ?
#
loop_
_entity_poly.entity_id
_entity_poly.type
_entity_poly.pdbx_seq_one_letter_code
_entity_poly.pdbx_strand_id
1 'polypeptide(L)'
;VIIDSSALMAIVDDEPDGARLLAMAAGADCKMSVATKLEVSIVADARSRAHGVRLDQVVEALAIELVPVSVRQGEVARGAYRRYGRGSGSAARLNFGDCFAYALSVTSGEPLLFTGEDFTHTDVTVAVPPG
;
A
#
# COMPACT_ATOMS: atom_id res chain seq x y z
N VAL A 1 -5.06 5.89 -7.69
CA VAL A 1 -3.82 5.58 -6.96
C VAL A 1 -4.10 4.51 -5.92
N ILE A 2 -3.28 3.50 -5.91
CA ILE A 2 -3.34 2.42 -4.92
C ILE A 2 -2.42 2.77 -3.76
N ILE A 3 -2.94 2.68 -2.54
CA ILE A 3 -2.19 3.04 -1.33
C ILE A 3 -1.65 1.75 -0.69
N ASP A 4 -0.31 1.67 -0.54
CA ASP A 4 0.31 0.60 0.22
C ASP A 4 0.29 0.91 1.73
N SER A 5 0.41 -0.14 2.54
CA SER A 5 0.48 0.00 4.00
C SER A 5 1.63 0.91 4.44
N SER A 6 2.78 0.86 3.75
CA SER A 6 3.94 1.71 4.05
C SER A 6 3.62 3.20 3.96
N ALA A 7 2.89 3.61 2.92
CA ALA A 7 2.50 5.01 2.75
C ALA A 7 1.51 5.45 3.84
N LEU A 8 0.51 4.62 4.12
CA LEU A 8 -0.50 4.96 5.13
C LEU A 8 0.11 5.04 6.53
N MET A 9 1.01 4.11 6.88
CA MET A 9 1.69 4.16 8.18
C MET A 9 2.62 5.36 8.30
N ALA A 10 3.31 5.75 7.23
CA ALA A 10 4.15 6.96 7.26
C ALA A 10 3.33 8.21 7.54
N ILE A 11 2.10 8.27 7.03
CA ILE A 11 1.17 9.38 7.30
C ILE A 11 0.69 9.32 8.76
N VAL A 12 0.25 8.15 9.22
CA VAL A 12 -0.29 7.96 10.58
C VAL A 12 0.77 8.20 11.64
N ASP A 13 2.01 7.75 11.41
CA ASP A 13 3.12 7.91 12.33
C ASP A 13 3.83 9.26 12.23
N ASP A 14 3.38 10.12 11.33
CA ASP A 14 4.00 11.42 11.08
C ASP A 14 5.50 11.30 10.78
N GLU A 15 5.85 10.31 9.97
CA GLU A 15 7.22 10.11 9.51
C GLU A 15 7.67 11.26 8.59
N PRO A 16 8.99 11.45 8.38
CA PRO A 16 9.48 12.57 7.55
C PRO A 16 8.88 12.64 6.15
N ASP A 17 8.56 11.47 5.55
CA ASP A 17 7.95 11.39 4.22
C ASP A 17 6.41 11.52 4.25
N GLY A 18 5.81 11.51 5.44
CA GLY A 18 4.36 11.46 5.61
C GLY A 18 3.62 12.65 5.01
N ALA A 19 4.14 13.86 5.16
CA ALA A 19 3.51 15.06 4.61
C ALA A 19 3.45 15.04 3.08
N ARG A 20 4.52 14.58 2.43
CA ARG A 20 4.58 14.43 0.98
C ARG A 20 3.57 13.38 0.49
N LEU A 21 3.53 12.25 1.15
CA LEU A 21 2.61 11.15 0.82
C LEU A 21 1.16 11.59 1.02
N LEU A 22 0.87 12.28 2.10
CA LEU A 22 -0.46 12.82 2.37
C LEU A 22 -0.91 13.80 1.28
N ALA A 23 -0.03 14.70 0.86
CA ALA A 23 -0.34 15.66 -0.20
C ALA A 23 -0.62 14.95 -1.54
N MET A 24 0.15 13.91 -1.87
CA MET A 24 -0.08 13.10 -3.07
C MET A 24 -1.43 12.38 -3.02
N ALA A 25 -1.74 11.75 -1.90
CA ALA A 25 -3.00 11.03 -1.72
C ALA A 25 -4.21 11.99 -1.73
N ALA A 26 -4.10 13.14 -1.11
CA ALA A 26 -5.18 14.14 -1.07
C ALA A 26 -5.53 14.68 -2.47
N GLY A 27 -4.59 14.67 -3.39
CA GLY A 27 -4.79 15.12 -4.77
C GLY A 27 -5.26 14.03 -5.74
N ALA A 28 -5.59 12.85 -5.27
CA ALA A 28 -5.90 11.70 -6.12
C ALA A 28 -7.11 10.92 -5.61
N ASP A 29 -7.70 10.11 -6.49
CA ASP A 29 -8.68 9.09 -6.10
C ASP A 29 -7.90 7.89 -5.57
N CYS A 30 -8.07 7.57 -4.29
CA CYS A 30 -7.31 6.55 -3.61
C CYS A 30 -8.10 5.27 -3.42
N LYS A 31 -7.44 4.15 -3.65
CA LYS A 31 -7.96 2.80 -3.40
C LYS A 31 -6.95 2.01 -2.58
N MET A 32 -7.42 1.05 -1.83
CA MET A 32 -6.59 0.15 -1.05
C MET A 32 -7.23 -1.22 -1.03
N SER A 33 -6.41 -2.27 -1.14
CA SER A 33 -6.89 -3.63 -0.93
C SER A 33 -7.41 -3.79 0.50
N VAL A 34 -8.53 -4.47 0.66
CA VAL A 34 -9.06 -4.80 1.99
C VAL A 34 -8.06 -5.61 2.82
N ALA A 35 -7.23 -6.43 2.16
CA ALA A 35 -6.15 -7.18 2.83
C ALA A 35 -5.05 -6.24 3.35
N THR A 36 -4.67 -5.24 2.58
CA THR A 36 -3.73 -4.20 3.00
C THR A 36 -4.29 -3.40 4.17
N LYS A 37 -5.58 -3.04 4.12
CA LYS A 37 -6.25 -2.31 5.21
C LYS A 37 -6.24 -3.13 6.50
N LEU A 38 -6.48 -4.43 6.43
CA LEU A 38 -6.42 -5.31 7.60
C LEU A 38 -5.01 -5.35 8.18
N GLU A 39 -4.00 -5.53 7.33
CA GLU A 39 -2.60 -5.57 7.76
C GLU A 39 -2.20 -4.28 8.49
N VAL A 40 -2.45 -3.14 7.89
CA VAL A 40 -2.08 -1.85 8.49
C VAL A 40 -2.88 -1.55 9.75
N SER A 41 -4.13 -2.00 9.83
CA SER A 41 -4.97 -1.86 11.01
C SER A 41 -4.42 -2.65 12.20
N ILE A 42 -3.97 -3.88 11.95
CA ILE A 42 -3.33 -4.71 12.97
C ILE A 42 -2.08 -4.03 13.52
N VAL A 43 -1.24 -3.49 12.65
CA VAL A 43 -0.02 -2.78 13.05
C VAL A 43 -0.32 -1.53 13.86
N ALA A 44 -1.26 -0.70 13.40
CA ALA A 44 -1.65 0.52 14.10
C ALA A 44 -2.24 0.25 15.48
N ASP A 45 -3.17 -0.71 15.56
CA ASP A 45 -3.82 -1.10 16.82
C ASP A 45 -2.80 -1.66 17.83
N ALA A 46 -1.80 -2.40 17.35
CA ALA A 46 -0.75 -2.94 18.20
C ALA A 46 0.16 -1.85 18.79
N ARG A 47 0.30 -0.71 18.10
CA ARG A 47 1.09 0.42 18.61
C ARG A 47 0.37 1.15 19.73
N SER A 48 -0.87 1.55 19.51
CA SER A 48 -1.72 2.15 20.51
C SER A 48 -3.15 2.32 19.97
N ARG A 49 -4.08 2.53 20.90
CA ARG A 49 -5.47 2.88 20.52
C ARG A 49 -5.51 4.17 19.70
N ALA A 50 -4.70 5.15 20.05
CA ALA A 50 -4.64 6.42 19.32
C ALA A 50 -4.18 6.25 17.87
N HIS A 51 -3.22 5.36 17.62
CA HIS A 51 -2.78 5.03 16.27
C HIS A 51 -3.90 4.40 15.44
N GLY A 52 -4.65 3.46 16.01
CA GLY A 52 -5.79 2.85 15.33
C GLY A 52 -6.88 3.85 14.98
N VAL A 53 -7.21 4.74 15.90
CA VAL A 53 -8.20 5.83 15.68
C VAL A 53 -7.71 6.76 14.57
N ARG A 54 -6.45 7.17 14.62
CA ARG A 54 -5.86 8.06 13.60
C ARG A 54 -5.85 7.39 12.22
N LEU A 55 -5.54 6.10 12.15
CA LEU A 55 -5.60 5.35 10.90
C LEU A 55 -6.98 5.45 10.26
N ASP A 56 -8.02 5.18 11.02
CA ASP A 56 -9.40 5.23 10.52
C ASP A 56 -9.79 6.64 10.09
N GLN A 57 -9.35 7.67 10.82
CA GLN A 57 -9.58 9.07 10.46
C GLN A 57 -8.89 9.43 9.14
N VAL A 58 -7.66 8.98 8.91
CA VAL A 58 -6.93 9.25 7.68
C VAL A 58 -7.59 8.55 6.49
N VAL A 59 -7.99 7.29 6.66
CA VAL A 59 -8.70 6.53 5.62
C VAL A 59 -9.99 7.24 5.21
N GLU A 60 -10.75 7.73 6.18
CA GLU A 60 -11.99 8.46 5.93
C GLU A 60 -11.72 9.82 5.27
N ALA A 61 -10.77 10.60 5.80
CA ALA A 61 -10.44 11.92 5.26
C ALA A 61 -9.94 11.88 3.83
N LEU A 62 -9.18 10.85 3.47
CA LEU A 62 -8.69 10.64 2.10
C LEU A 62 -9.73 9.95 1.20
N ALA A 63 -10.88 9.58 1.74
CA ALA A 63 -11.93 8.84 1.03
C ALA A 63 -11.38 7.60 0.30
N ILE A 64 -10.51 6.85 0.98
CA ILE A 64 -9.91 5.65 0.40
C ILE A 64 -10.97 4.58 0.17
N GLU A 65 -11.14 4.17 -1.09
CA GLU A 65 -12.04 3.07 -1.43
C GLU A 65 -11.37 1.75 -1.12
N LEU A 66 -12.02 0.92 -0.29
CA LEU A 66 -11.53 -0.43 -0.01
C LEU A 66 -12.01 -1.38 -1.10
N VAL A 67 -11.09 -2.14 -1.68
CA VAL A 67 -11.35 -3.04 -2.80
C VAL A 67 -11.21 -4.49 -2.34
N PRO A 68 -12.21 -5.34 -2.59
CA PRO A 68 -12.10 -6.76 -2.28
C PRO A 68 -10.97 -7.45 -3.04
N VAL A 69 -10.37 -8.47 -2.44
CA VAL A 69 -9.40 -9.31 -3.14
C VAL A 69 -10.14 -10.28 -4.04
N SER A 70 -9.96 -10.15 -5.35
CA SER A 70 -10.53 -11.07 -6.32
C SER A 70 -9.65 -12.31 -6.50
N VAL A 71 -10.22 -13.36 -7.11
CA VAL A 71 -9.44 -14.55 -7.47
C VAL A 71 -8.27 -14.17 -8.38
N ARG A 72 -8.51 -13.30 -9.37
CA ARG A 72 -7.44 -12.81 -10.25
C ARG A 72 -6.34 -12.10 -9.50
N GLN A 73 -6.69 -11.24 -8.54
CA GLN A 73 -5.69 -10.57 -7.71
C GLN A 73 -4.88 -11.59 -6.91
N GLY A 74 -5.52 -12.63 -6.39
CA GLY A 74 -4.81 -13.71 -5.68
C GLY A 74 -3.80 -14.43 -6.56
N GLU A 75 -4.14 -14.70 -7.82
CA GLU A 75 -3.23 -15.33 -8.78
C GLU A 75 -2.06 -14.39 -9.14
N VAL A 76 -2.34 -13.12 -9.37
CA VAL A 76 -1.30 -12.12 -9.65
C VAL A 76 -0.37 -11.97 -8.43
N ALA A 77 -0.93 -11.94 -7.23
CA ALA A 77 -0.15 -11.87 -5.98
C ALA A 77 0.79 -13.06 -5.83
N ARG A 78 0.32 -14.27 -6.13
CA ARG A 78 1.18 -15.48 -6.12
C ARG A 78 2.31 -15.37 -7.12
N GLY A 79 2.04 -14.89 -8.33
CA GLY A 79 3.07 -14.65 -9.35
C GLY A 79 4.08 -13.60 -8.89
N ALA A 80 3.62 -12.55 -8.25
CA ALA A 80 4.48 -11.51 -7.67
C ALA A 80 5.41 -12.09 -6.59
N TYR A 81 4.90 -12.95 -5.72
CA TYR A 81 5.72 -13.55 -4.67
C TYR A 81 6.78 -14.50 -5.25
N ARG A 82 6.43 -15.26 -6.29
CA ARG A 82 7.40 -16.11 -6.99
C ARG A 82 8.53 -15.29 -7.61
N ARG A 83 8.21 -14.14 -8.18
CA ARG A 83 9.16 -13.31 -8.93
C ARG A 83 9.95 -12.36 -8.04
N TYR A 84 9.30 -11.75 -7.05
CA TYR A 84 9.83 -10.65 -6.25
C TYR A 84 9.86 -10.93 -4.76
N GLY A 85 9.31 -12.06 -4.30
CA GLY A 85 9.17 -12.35 -2.89
C GLY A 85 10.47 -12.69 -2.20
N ARG A 86 10.39 -12.75 -0.88
CA ARG A 86 11.51 -13.20 -0.05
C ARG A 86 11.89 -14.63 -0.45
N GLY A 87 13.19 -14.86 -0.62
CA GLY A 87 13.71 -16.16 -1.04
C GLY A 87 13.72 -16.38 -2.56
N SER A 88 13.19 -15.45 -3.37
CA SER A 88 13.24 -15.54 -4.83
C SER A 88 14.56 -15.11 -5.43
N GLY A 89 15.43 -14.44 -4.66
CA GLY A 89 16.65 -13.81 -5.15
C GLY A 89 16.43 -12.36 -5.62
N SER A 90 15.20 -11.88 -5.69
CA SER A 90 14.90 -10.50 -6.05
C SER A 90 15.30 -9.54 -4.93
N ALA A 91 15.83 -8.37 -5.31
CA ALA A 91 16.11 -7.27 -4.39
C ALA A 91 14.82 -6.66 -3.78
N ALA A 92 13.67 -6.88 -4.40
CA ALA A 92 12.37 -6.40 -3.90
C ALA A 92 12.00 -7.04 -2.56
N ARG A 93 12.26 -8.32 -2.40
CA ARG A 93 12.02 -9.05 -1.15
C ARG A 93 10.62 -8.85 -0.58
N LEU A 94 9.61 -8.88 -1.45
CA LEU A 94 8.22 -8.68 -1.05
C LEU A 94 7.81 -9.72 -0.01
N ASN A 95 7.09 -9.25 1.01
CA ASN A 95 6.44 -10.13 1.97
C ASN A 95 5.01 -10.46 1.48
N PHE A 96 4.30 -11.29 2.26
CA PHE A 96 2.92 -11.69 1.96
C PHE A 96 2.00 -10.47 1.76
N GLY A 97 2.08 -9.50 2.67
CA GLY A 97 1.22 -8.31 2.63
C GLY A 97 1.47 -7.43 1.40
N ASP A 98 2.74 -7.26 1.01
CA ASP A 98 3.12 -6.45 -0.14
C ASP A 98 2.47 -6.95 -1.44
N CYS A 99 2.26 -8.26 -1.54
CA CYS A 99 1.71 -8.86 -2.75
C CYS A 99 0.27 -8.42 -3.05
N PHE A 100 -0.51 -8.07 -2.04
CA PHE A 100 -1.88 -7.58 -2.24
C PHE A 100 -1.90 -6.18 -2.84
N ALA A 101 -1.04 -5.28 -2.36
CA ALA A 101 -0.90 -3.94 -2.93
C ALA A 101 -0.39 -4.02 -4.37
N TYR A 102 0.61 -4.84 -4.62
CA TYR A 102 1.11 -5.11 -5.97
C TYR A 102 -0.01 -5.59 -6.89
N ALA A 103 -0.74 -6.60 -6.47
CA ALA A 103 -1.78 -7.22 -7.29
C ALA A 103 -2.91 -6.24 -7.64
N LEU A 104 -3.34 -5.42 -6.69
CA LEU A 104 -4.36 -4.41 -6.96
C LEU A 104 -3.85 -3.36 -7.94
N SER A 105 -2.62 -2.89 -7.77
CA SER A 105 -2.01 -1.92 -8.68
C SER A 105 -1.95 -2.46 -10.11
N VAL A 106 -1.44 -3.67 -10.29
CA VAL A 106 -1.28 -4.28 -11.61
C VAL A 106 -2.63 -4.58 -12.26
N THR A 107 -3.58 -5.17 -11.53
CA THR A 107 -4.88 -5.55 -12.11
C THR A 107 -5.77 -4.36 -12.41
N SER A 108 -5.65 -3.27 -11.67
CA SER A 108 -6.40 -2.03 -11.92
C SER A 108 -5.74 -1.10 -12.92
N GLY A 109 -4.45 -1.31 -13.20
CA GLY A 109 -3.69 -0.40 -14.06
C GLY A 109 -3.40 0.96 -13.41
N GLU A 110 -3.49 1.04 -12.08
CA GLU A 110 -3.27 2.28 -11.33
C GLU A 110 -1.92 2.27 -10.62
N PRO A 111 -1.27 3.44 -10.50
CA PRO A 111 0.03 3.52 -9.85
C PRO A 111 -0.07 3.25 -8.35
N LEU A 112 1.04 2.79 -7.78
CA LEU A 112 1.17 2.45 -6.37
C LEU A 112 1.88 3.58 -5.61
N LEU A 113 1.28 4.03 -4.53
CA LEU A 113 1.87 4.98 -3.58
C LEU A 113 2.46 4.21 -2.40
N PHE A 114 3.75 4.33 -2.21
CA PHE A 114 4.49 3.63 -1.17
C PHE A 114 5.69 4.45 -0.71
N THR A 115 6.29 4.06 0.40
CA THR A 115 7.60 4.54 0.84
C THR A 115 8.54 3.35 1.02
N GLY A 116 9.85 3.61 1.01
CA GLY A 116 10.85 2.55 1.03
C GLY A 116 11.22 2.09 -0.37
N GLU A 117 12.08 1.06 -0.46
CA GLU A 117 12.70 0.66 -1.72
C GLU A 117 12.16 -0.66 -2.29
N ASP A 118 11.36 -1.42 -1.53
CA ASP A 118 10.98 -2.78 -1.91
C ASP A 118 10.28 -2.82 -3.28
N PHE A 119 9.29 -1.96 -3.49
CA PHE A 119 8.55 -1.92 -4.75
C PHE A 119 9.34 -1.31 -5.91
N THR A 120 10.42 -0.58 -5.64
CA THR A 120 11.25 0.00 -6.72
C THR A 120 11.96 -1.07 -7.55
N HIS A 121 12.11 -2.26 -7.00
CA HIS A 121 12.71 -3.41 -7.68
C HIS A 121 11.67 -4.31 -8.39
N THR A 122 10.45 -3.81 -8.51
CA THR A 122 9.36 -4.50 -9.22
C THR A 122 8.95 -3.73 -10.46
N ASP A 123 7.98 -4.27 -11.19
CA ASP A 123 7.43 -3.63 -12.39
C ASP A 123 6.19 -2.75 -12.12
N VAL A 124 5.87 -2.46 -10.86
CA VAL A 124 4.75 -1.56 -10.57
C VAL A 124 4.98 -0.18 -11.15
N THR A 125 3.91 0.47 -11.56
CA THR A 125 3.96 1.91 -11.86
C THR A 125 3.99 2.67 -10.54
N VAL A 126 5.03 3.48 -10.36
CA VAL A 126 5.18 4.29 -9.14
C VAL A 126 4.31 5.53 -9.24
N ALA A 127 3.54 5.83 -8.20
CA ALA A 127 2.79 7.08 -8.12
C ALA A 127 3.76 8.25 -8.03
N VAL A 128 3.54 9.27 -8.87
CA VAL A 128 4.37 10.47 -8.92
C VAL A 128 3.52 11.70 -8.57
N PRO A 129 4.14 12.77 -8.04
CA PRO A 129 3.41 14.01 -7.78
C PRO A 129 2.80 14.54 -9.08
N PRO A 130 1.62 15.21 -9.02
CA PRO A 130 1.08 15.89 -10.18
C PRO A 130 2.07 16.96 -10.66
N GLY A 131 2.28 16.98 -11.95
CA GLY A 131 3.27 17.85 -12.60
C GLY A 131 2.93 19.33 -12.52
#